data_dbe5115e722a3e0774bae6ecb7a9ea92
#
_entry.id   dbe5115e722a3e0774bae6ecb7a9ea92
#
_cell.length_a   1.000
_cell.length_b   1.000
_cell.length_c   1.000
_cell.angle_alpha   90.00
_cell.angle_beta   90.00
_cell.angle_gamma   90.00
#
_symmetry.space_group_name_H-M   'P 1'
#
loop_
_entity.id
_entity.type
_entity.pdbx_description
1 polymer ?
#
loop_
_entity_poly.entity_id
_entity_poly.type
_entity_poly.pdbx_seq_one_letter_code
_entity_poly.pdbx_strand_id
1 'polypeptide(L)'
;LFDQIIEKTDIIGLHFEKNLSIGNKFYTHVIASSGPGISDFVTHSDAFHYTQYGIHIAQVDRLTFFGDPNQIITGHFVDCREGSPTLHKYVSIDYYPDPTKKLNIDRGIAHTFDGLENVLTRDEPIWYMSVGNSDYNMESDVINVPRELELNEFPEVTINKYPIPREAYEFVLGIQHKNMTELQEYPNRVLVNIDGEKRYVTITPKKGDKEN
;
A
#
# COMPACT_ATOMS: atom_id res chain seq x y z
N LEU A 1 8.16 19.35 5.58
CA LEU A 1 8.52 18.60 6.80
C LEU A 1 8.02 17.15 6.76
N PHE A 2 6.88 16.89 6.12
CA PHE A 2 6.32 15.55 5.94
C PHE A 2 6.83 14.95 4.62
N ASP A 3 6.85 13.63 4.54
CA ASP A 3 7.16 12.86 3.33
C ASP A 3 8.54 13.21 2.70
N GLN A 4 9.47 13.66 3.54
CA GLN A 4 10.84 13.90 3.11
C GLN A 4 11.55 12.57 2.87
N ILE A 5 12.01 12.32 1.63
CA ILE A 5 12.83 11.16 1.30
C ILE A 5 14.15 11.24 2.07
N ILE A 6 14.45 10.22 2.84
CA ILE A 6 15.68 10.10 3.65
C ILE A 6 16.64 9.05 3.12
N GLU A 7 16.11 8.03 2.43
CA GLU A 7 16.91 6.95 1.88
C GLU A 7 16.30 6.48 0.56
N LYS A 8 17.07 6.52 -0.52
CA LYS A 8 16.64 6.06 -1.85
C LYS A 8 17.16 4.66 -2.11
N THR A 9 16.43 3.91 -2.91
CA THR A 9 16.89 2.63 -3.46
C THR A 9 17.19 2.76 -4.94
N ASP A 10 17.62 1.68 -5.52
CA ASP A 10 17.89 1.57 -6.95
C ASP A 10 16.62 1.41 -7.81
N ILE A 11 15.45 1.20 -7.19
CA ILE A 11 14.15 1.19 -7.87
C ILE A 11 13.50 2.57 -7.69
N ILE A 12 13.15 3.23 -8.79
CA ILE A 12 12.45 4.52 -8.75
C ILE A 12 11.07 4.31 -8.10
N GLY A 13 10.71 5.12 -7.09
CA GLY A 13 9.43 4.99 -6.37
C GLY A 13 9.48 4.04 -5.16
N LEU A 14 10.63 3.38 -4.92
CA LEU A 14 10.91 2.63 -3.70
C LEU A 14 11.92 3.40 -2.85
N HIS A 15 11.51 3.90 -1.68
CA HIS A 15 12.37 4.70 -0.82
C HIS A 15 11.82 4.81 0.60
N PHE A 16 12.67 5.18 1.55
CA PHE A 16 12.21 5.56 2.88
C PHE A 16 11.91 7.06 2.96
N GLU A 17 10.82 7.39 3.62
CA GLU A 17 10.40 8.75 3.94
C GLU A 17 10.40 8.97 5.44
N LYS A 18 10.57 10.22 5.83
CA LYS A 18 10.51 10.61 7.23
C LYS A 18 9.06 10.68 7.70
N ASN A 19 8.73 9.93 8.75
CA ASN A 19 7.55 10.21 9.56
C ASN A 19 7.84 11.40 10.48
N LEU A 20 6.86 12.28 10.66
CA LEU A 20 6.91 13.20 11.79
C LEU A 20 6.55 12.40 13.04
N SER A 21 7.57 11.90 13.72
CA SER A 21 7.43 11.19 14.98
C SER A 21 7.97 12.10 16.11
N ILE A 22 7.14 12.30 17.11
CA ILE A 22 7.56 12.93 18.36
C ILE A 22 7.59 11.82 19.40
N GLY A 23 8.80 11.36 19.71
CA GLY A 23 9.03 10.35 20.73
C GLY A 23 9.57 10.96 22.02
N ASN A 24 9.25 10.38 23.15
CA ASN A 24 9.90 10.66 24.43
C ASN A 24 10.68 9.43 24.92
N LYS A 25 11.46 9.61 25.96
CA LYS A 25 12.23 8.54 26.60
C LYS A 25 11.38 7.40 27.19
N PHE A 26 10.06 7.52 27.12
CA PHE A 26 9.09 6.61 27.73
C PHE A 26 8.24 5.86 26.68
N TYR A 27 8.74 5.65 25.46
CA TYR A 27 8.11 4.79 24.43
C TYR A 27 6.80 5.34 23.86
N THR A 28 6.50 6.63 24.01
CA THR A 28 5.35 7.25 23.34
C THR A 28 5.80 7.90 22.06
N HIS A 29 5.24 7.45 20.94
CA HIS A 29 5.45 8.07 19.63
C HIS A 29 4.14 8.62 19.10
N VAL A 30 4.16 9.87 18.68
CA VAL A 30 3.07 10.49 17.94
C VAL A 30 3.50 10.58 16.50
N ILE A 31 2.77 9.93 15.60
CA ILE A 31 3.04 9.93 14.17
C ILE A 31 2.02 10.84 13.52
N ALA A 32 2.50 11.84 12.78
CA ALA A 32 1.67 12.70 11.95
C ALA A 32 1.92 12.38 10.47
N SER A 33 0.85 12.34 9.69
CA SER A 33 0.87 12.09 8.26
C SER A 33 0.40 13.32 7.48
N SER A 34 0.94 13.50 6.28
CA SER A 34 0.48 14.54 5.35
C SER A 34 -0.84 14.21 4.64
N GLY A 35 -1.39 13.04 4.86
CA GLY A 35 -2.65 12.58 4.26
C GLY A 35 -2.50 11.32 3.41
N PRO A 36 -3.57 10.70 2.92
CA PRO A 36 -4.97 11.14 2.90
C PRO A 36 -5.69 11.02 4.26
N GLY A 37 -4.99 10.61 5.33
CA GLY A 37 -5.54 10.54 6.69
C GLY A 37 -6.28 9.24 7.00
N ILE A 38 -6.14 8.24 6.16
CA ILE A 38 -6.62 6.88 6.37
C ILE A 38 -5.41 6.00 6.66
N SER A 39 -5.52 5.10 7.60
CA SER A 39 -4.49 4.11 7.93
C SER A 39 -5.11 2.76 8.12
N ASP A 40 -4.47 1.76 7.54
CA ASP A 40 -4.73 0.36 7.82
C ASP A 40 -3.68 -0.20 8.77
N PHE A 41 -4.08 -1.18 9.57
CA PHE A 41 -3.18 -1.86 10.50
C PHE A 41 -3.23 -3.36 10.23
N VAL A 42 -2.06 -3.95 9.98
CA VAL A 42 -1.92 -5.39 9.79
C VAL A 42 -1.09 -5.95 10.93
N THR A 43 -1.67 -6.90 11.66
CA THR A 43 -0.97 -7.63 12.71
C THR A 43 -0.51 -8.98 12.17
N HIS A 44 0.76 -9.29 12.33
CA HIS A 44 1.34 -10.57 11.92
C HIS A 44 1.53 -11.48 13.14
N SER A 45 1.17 -12.74 13.00
CA SER A 45 1.39 -13.75 14.06
C SER A 45 2.86 -14.14 14.17
N ASP A 46 3.18 -14.91 15.21
CA ASP A 46 4.52 -15.48 15.46
C ASP A 46 4.97 -16.52 14.41
N ALA A 47 4.05 -17.04 13.60
CA ALA A 47 4.34 -17.99 12.52
C ALA A 47 4.10 -17.40 11.12
N PHE A 48 3.96 -16.07 11.02
CA PHE A 48 3.58 -15.44 9.77
C PHE A 48 4.74 -15.37 8.76
N HIS A 49 4.46 -15.71 7.51
CA HIS A 49 5.36 -15.47 6.37
C HIS A 49 4.57 -15.32 5.07
N TYR A 50 5.04 -14.46 4.18
CA TYR A 50 4.48 -14.33 2.84
C TYR A 50 4.98 -15.45 1.93
N THR A 51 4.08 -16.06 1.17
CA THR A 51 4.39 -17.09 0.17
C THR A 51 4.49 -16.55 -1.25
N GLN A 52 4.07 -15.31 -1.47
CA GLN A 52 4.00 -14.67 -2.79
C GLN A 52 4.45 -13.21 -2.70
N TYR A 53 4.78 -12.63 -3.85
CA TYR A 53 4.81 -11.18 -4.04
C TYR A 53 3.41 -10.66 -4.30
N GLY A 54 3.08 -9.49 -3.75
CA GLY A 54 1.95 -8.68 -4.16
C GLY A 54 2.39 -7.55 -5.09
N ILE A 55 1.59 -7.24 -6.12
CA ILE A 55 1.79 -6.07 -6.97
C ILE A 55 0.49 -5.26 -6.93
N HIS A 56 0.53 -4.07 -6.35
CA HIS A 56 -0.58 -3.12 -6.41
C HIS A 56 -0.49 -2.28 -7.67
N ILE A 57 -1.53 -2.25 -8.50
CA ILE A 57 -1.60 -1.39 -9.67
C ILE A 57 -2.29 -0.05 -9.39
N ALA A 58 -3.06 0.02 -8.32
CA ALA A 58 -3.88 1.16 -7.93
C ALA A 58 -3.50 1.77 -6.57
N GLN A 59 -2.67 1.10 -5.77
CA GLN A 59 -2.31 1.53 -4.42
C GLN A 59 -0.80 1.77 -4.31
N VAL A 60 -0.43 2.90 -3.73
CA VAL A 60 0.89 3.14 -3.17
C VAL A 60 0.84 2.74 -1.70
N ASP A 61 1.73 1.86 -1.26
CA ASP A 61 1.86 1.52 0.15
C ASP A 61 2.85 2.48 0.82
N ARG A 62 2.52 2.91 2.04
CA ARG A 62 3.40 3.73 2.86
C ARG A 62 3.48 3.12 4.26
N LEU A 63 4.39 2.17 4.40
CA LEU A 63 4.43 1.24 5.52
C LEU A 63 5.31 1.73 6.65
N THR A 64 4.75 1.78 7.87
CA THR A 64 5.51 1.97 9.11
C THR A 64 5.44 0.69 9.93
N PHE A 65 6.60 0.18 10.33
CA PHE A 65 6.72 -1.09 11.05
C PHE A 65 6.97 -0.84 12.54
N PHE A 66 6.19 -1.54 13.37
CA PHE A 66 6.28 -1.51 14.82
C PHE A 66 6.55 -2.91 15.35
N GLY A 67 7.58 -3.09 16.14
CA GLY A 67 7.99 -4.37 16.67
C GLY A 67 9.25 -4.26 17.54
N ASP A 68 9.93 -5.37 17.75
CA ASP A 68 11.23 -5.37 18.42
C ASP A 68 12.24 -4.55 17.58
N PRO A 69 12.89 -3.53 18.15
CA PRO A 69 13.86 -2.70 17.43
C PRO A 69 15.13 -3.46 17.01
N ASN A 70 15.31 -4.70 17.46
CA ASN A 70 16.44 -5.56 17.06
C ASN A 70 16.02 -6.62 16.02
N GLN A 71 14.74 -6.71 15.67
CA GLN A 71 14.25 -7.66 14.68
C GLN A 71 14.59 -7.15 13.28
N ILE A 72 15.20 -7.99 12.45
CA ILE A 72 15.47 -7.66 11.06
C ILE A 72 14.24 -8.01 10.24
N ILE A 73 13.78 -7.05 9.46
CA ILE A 73 12.78 -7.24 8.40
C ILE A 73 13.54 -7.16 7.08
N THR A 74 13.39 -8.18 6.23
CA THR A 74 13.94 -8.19 4.88
C THR A 74 12.83 -7.97 3.87
N GLY A 75 12.83 -6.84 3.18
CA GLY A 75 11.95 -6.56 2.06
C GLY A 75 12.58 -6.99 0.74
N HIS A 76 11.79 -7.61 -0.13
CA HIS A 76 12.17 -8.01 -1.49
C HIS A 76 11.29 -7.31 -2.49
N PHE A 77 11.87 -6.64 -3.48
CA PHE A 77 11.18 -5.76 -4.40
C PHE A 77 11.61 -5.99 -5.84
N VAL A 78 10.64 -6.02 -6.77
CA VAL A 78 10.88 -6.07 -8.22
C VAL A 78 10.06 -4.99 -8.89
N ASP A 79 10.67 -4.16 -9.71
CA ASP A 79 9.93 -3.19 -10.54
C ASP A 79 9.26 -3.90 -11.70
N CYS A 80 7.92 -3.87 -11.74
CA CYS A 80 7.09 -4.50 -12.77
C CYS A 80 6.40 -3.47 -13.68
N ARG A 81 6.71 -2.18 -13.56
CA ARG A 81 6.00 -1.11 -14.28
C ARG A 81 6.43 -1.04 -15.74
N GLU A 82 5.44 -1.13 -16.64
CA GLU A 82 5.64 -0.93 -18.06
C GLU A 82 6.32 0.43 -18.35
N GLY A 83 7.39 0.39 -19.13
CA GLY A 83 8.16 1.58 -19.51
C GLY A 83 9.01 2.20 -18.40
N SER A 84 9.13 1.56 -17.24
CA SER A 84 10.03 2.01 -16.18
C SER A 84 11.52 1.82 -16.58
N PRO A 85 12.40 2.80 -16.31
CA PRO A 85 13.84 2.61 -16.54
C PRO A 85 14.48 1.59 -15.61
N THR A 86 13.75 1.15 -14.57
CA THR A 86 14.18 0.12 -13.62
C THR A 86 13.35 -1.17 -13.71
N LEU A 87 12.62 -1.37 -14.84
CA LEU A 87 11.84 -2.59 -15.09
C LEU A 87 12.68 -3.84 -14.85
N HIS A 88 12.11 -4.81 -14.14
CA HIS A 88 12.69 -6.09 -13.70
C HIS A 88 13.95 -5.95 -12.81
N LYS A 89 14.23 -4.74 -12.32
CA LYS A 89 15.27 -4.57 -11.32
C LYS A 89 14.81 -5.12 -9.99
N TYR A 90 15.64 -5.97 -9.38
CA TYR A 90 15.44 -6.52 -8.04
C TYR A 90 16.24 -5.74 -7.02
N VAL A 91 15.65 -5.48 -5.85
CA VAL A 91 16.32 -4.91 -4.67
C VAL A 91 15.86 -5.69 -3.43
N SER A 92 16.81 -6.05 -2.58
CA SER A 92 16.55 -6.56 -1.23
C SER A 92 17.08 -5.56 -0.20
N ILE A 93 16.29 -5.31 0.85
CA ILE A 93 16.63 -4.32 1.88
C ILE A 93 16.38 -4.95 3.25
N ASP A 94 17.41 -4.92 4.10
CA ASP A 94 17.30 -5.25 5.52
C ASP A 94 17.11 -3.98 6.33
N TYR A 95 16.12 -3.95 7.20
CA TYR A 95 15.85 -2.81 8.09
C TYR A 95 15.20 -3.28 9.39
N TYR A 96 15.10 -2.36 10.35
CA TYR A 96 14.51 -2.60 11.67
C TYR A 96 13.17 -1.87 11.80
N PRO A 97 12.24 -2.36 12.62
CA PRO A 97 11.07 -1.59 13.01
C PRO A 97 11.47 -0.21 13.56
N ASP A 98 10.98 0.84 12.92
CA ASP A 98 11.32 2.22 13.25
C ASP A 98 10.12 3.15 12.98
N PRO A 99 9.45 3.69 14.03
CA PRO A 99 8.30 4.58 13.86
C PRO A 99 8.66 5.95 13.27
N THR A 100 9.95 6.30 13.16
CA THR A 100 10.38 7.60 12.65
C THR A 100 10.47 7.66 11.13
N LYS A 101 10.35 6.52 10.46
CA LYS A 101 10.38 6.41 9.00
C LYS A 101 9.28 5.46 8.49
N LYS A 102 8.89 5.68 7.25
CA LYS A 102 7.99 4.81 6.51
C LYS A 102 8.61 4.40 5.19
N LEU A 103 8.32 3.20 4.76
CA LEU A 103 8.71 2.68 3.45
C LEU A 103 7.62 3.03 2.45
N ASN A 104 7.96 3.80 1.41
CA ASN A 104 7.08 4.06 0.28
C ASN A 104 7.35 3.04 -0.82
N ILE A 105 6.30 2.35 -1.25
CA ILE A 105 6.32 1.38 -2.36
C ILE A 105 5.32 1.88 -3.40
N ASP A 106 5.82 2.40 -4.52
CA ASP A 106 4.93 2.87 -5.59
C ASP A 106 4.22 1.70 -6.28
N ARG A 107 3.11 2.01 -6.92
CA ARG A 107 2.31 1.06 -7.71
C ARG A 107 3.18 0.34 -8.74
N GLY A 108 2.87 -0.92 -9.00
CA GLY A 108 3.59 -1.76 -9.95
C GLY A 108 4.95 -2.24 -9.45
N ILE A 109 5.29 -2.02 -8.18
CA ILE A 109 6.46 -2.63 -7.56
C ILE A 109 6.00 -3.87 -6.82
N ALA A 110 6.39 -5.05 -7.32
CA ALA A 110 6.19 -6.32 -6.64
C ALA A 110 6.94 -6.31 -5.31
N HIS A 111 6.30 -6.71 -4.22
CA HIS A 111 6.95 -6.73 -2.92
C HIS A 111 6.50 -7.92 -2.07
N THR A 112 7.41 -8.38 -1.23
CA THR A 112 7.19 -9.40 -0.19
C THR A 112 8.19 -9.17 0.94
N PHE A 113 7.90 -9.73 2.11
CA PHE A 113 8.72 -9.49 3.30
C PHE A 113 8.99 -10.78 4.04
N ASP A 114 10.15 -10.86 4.66
CA ASP A 114 10.53 -11.86 5.67
C ASP A 114 10.79 -11.14 7.01
N GLY A 115 10.66 -11.86 8.11
CA GLY A 115 10.91 -11.31 9.44
C GLY A 115 9.78 -10.41 9.98
N LEU A 116 8.53 -10.65 9.56
CA LEU A 116 7.37 -9.90 10.05
C LEU A 116 6.66 -10.53 11.26
N GLU A 117 7.17 -11.64 11.79
CA GLU A 117 6.57 -12.32 12.94
C GLU A 117 6.44 -11.36 14.13
N ASN A 118 5.23 -11.24 14.66
CA ASN A 118 4.87 -10.31 15.74
C ASN A 118 5.08 -8.82 15.44
N VAL A 119 5.19 -8.45 14.17
CA VAL A 119 5.26 -7.04 13.73
C VAL A 119 3.85 -6.52 13.49
N LEU A 120 3.58 -5.30 13.94
CA LEU A 120 2.42 -4.50 13.53
C LEU A 120 2.87 -3.57 12.41
N THR A 121 2.24 -3.66 11.26
CA THR A 121 2.46 -2.75 10.15
C THR A 121 1.29 -1.76 10.06
N ARG A 122 1.60 -0.47 10.03
CA ARG A 122 0.66 0.58 9.65
C ARG A 122 0.89 0.93 8.19
N ASP A 123 -0.14 0.84 7.38
CA ASP A 123 -0.15 1.40 6.04
C ASP A 123 -0.93 2.72 6.01
N GLU A 124 -0.45 3.66 5.21
CA GLU A 124 -1.11 4.93 4.88
C GLU A 124 -1.31 5.00 3.36
N PRO A 125 -2.21 4.19 2.79
CA PRO A 125 -2.29 3.99 1.36
C PRO A 125 -2.70 5.27 0.61
N ILE A 126 -2.17 5.44 -0.60
CA ILE A 126 -2.66 6.41 -1.57
C ILE A 126 -3.22 5.64 -2.75
N TRP A 127 -4.50 5.83 -3.05
CA TRP A 127 -5.21 5.06 -4.06
C TRP A 127 -5.40 5.84 -5.34
N TYR A 128 -5.34 5.12 -6.46
CA TYR A 128 -5.37 5.68 -7.81
C TYR A 128 -6.38 4.95 -8.68
N MET A 129 -6.97 5.67 -9.63
CA MET A 129 -7.84 5.12 -10.64
C MET A 129 -7.22 5.24 -12.05
N SER A 130 -7.69 4.45 -13.00
CA SER A 130 -7.23 4.53 -14.38
C SER A 130 -7.83 5.71 -15.12
N VAL A 131 -7.12 6.17 -16.15
CA VAL A 131 -7.58 7.25 -17.05
C VAL A 131 -8.87 6.87 -17.74
N GLY A 132 -9.86 7.76 -17.71
CA GLY A 132 -11.14 7.59 -18.42
C GLY A 132 -12.03 6.49 -17.85
N ASN A 133 -11.60 5.82 -16.80
CA ASN A 133 -12.41 4.86 -16.05
C ASN A 133 -13.09 5.60 -14.89
N SER A 134 -14.42 5.50 -14.83
CA SER A 134 -15.21 5.99 -13.68
C SER A 134 -15.44 4.90 -12.64
N ASP A 135 -14.91 3.70 -12.89
CA ASP A 135 -15.13 2.54 -12.05
C ASP A 135 -13.83 2.16 -11.35
N TYR A 136 -13.89 2.12 -10.03
CA TYR A 136 -12.80 1.63 -9.20
C TYR A 136 -13.20 0.31 -8.57
N ASN A 137 -12.45 -0.74 -8.86
CA ASN A 137 -12.65 -2.05 -8.26
C ASN A 137 -11.46 -2.39 -7.36
N MET A 138 -11.70 -2.37 -6.06
CA MET A 138 -10.68 -2.67 -5.05
C MET A 138 -10.23 -4.14 -5.06
N GLU A 139 -11.08 -5.06 -5.57
CA GLU A 139 -10.77 -6.50 -5.60
C GLU A 139 -9.69 -6.87 -6.62
N SER A 140 -9.53 -6.05 -7.66
CA SER A 140 -8.60 -6.31 -8.77
C SER A 140 -7.27 -5.55 -8.65
N ASP A 141 -7.03 -4.92 -7.51
CA ASP A 141 -5.82 -4.11 -7.31
C ASP A 141 -4.55 -4.95 -7.17
N VAL A 142 -4.62 -6.11 -6.51
CA VAL A 142 -3.45 -6.93 -6.21
C VAL A 142 -3.26 -8.05 -7.23
N ILE A 143 -2.08 -8.10 -7.83
CA ILE A 143 -1.61 -9.24 -8.65
C ILE A 143 -0.64 -10.04 -7.79
N ASN A 144 -0.94 -11.32 -7.57
CA ASN A 144 -0.07 -12.21 -6.81
C ASN A 144 0.90 -12.93 -7.75
N VAL A 145 2.18 -12.96 -7.36
CA VAL A 145 3.26 -13.57 -8.13
C VAL A 145 4.03 -14.54 -7.24
N PRO A 146 4.26 -15.80 -7.67
CA PRO A 146 5.06 -16.76 -6.91
C PRO A 146 6.46 -16.23 -6.58
N ARG A 147 7.01 -16.60 -5.42
CA ARG A 147 8.35 -16.16 -5.01
C ARG A 147 9.48 -16.79 -5.83
N GLU A 148 9.21 -17.91 -6.47
CA GLU A 148 10.18 -18.72 -7.20
C GLU A 148 10.38 -18.27 -8.66
N LEU A 149 9.61 -17.27 -9.14
CA LEU A 149 9.75 -16.79 -10.50
C LEU A 149 11.12 -16.14 -10.74
N GLU A 150 11.66 -16.38 -11.91
CA GLU A 150 12.83 -15.64 -12.40
C GLU A 150 12.44 -14.19 -12.70
N LEU A 151 13.39 -13.26 -12.54
CA LEU A 151 13.11 -11.82 -12.64
C LEU A 151 12.47 -11.39 -13.96
N ASN A 152 12.84 -12.05 -15.07
CA ASN A 152 12.30 -11.79 -16.39
C ASN A 152 10.91 -12.41 -16.64
N GLU A 153 10.41 -13.21 -15.71
CA GLU A 153 9.06 -13.80 -15.74
C GLU A 153 8.04 -12.97 -14.96
N PHE A 154 8.50 -11.96 -14.20
CA PHE A 154 7.57 -11.03 -13.55
C PHE A 154 6.74 -10.27 -14.59
N PRO A 155 5.42 -10.10 -14.36
CA PRO A 155 4.56 -9.42 -15.32
C PRO A 155 4.92 -7.94 -15.46
N GLU A 156 4.85 -7.42 -16.68
CA GLU A 156 4.81 -5.98 -16.88
C GLU A 156 3.39 -5.47 -16.62
N VAL A 157 3.26 -4.43 -15.80
CA VAL A 157 1.96 -3.90 -15.38
C VAL A 157 1.79 -2.43 -15.72
N THR A 158 0.61 -2.09 -16.21
CA THR A 158 0.20 -0.68 -16.38
C THR A 158 -0.44 -0.19 -15.08
N ILE A 159 0.11 0.87 -14.51
CA ILE A 159 -0.36 1.45 -13.24
C ILE A 159 -1.44 2.50 -13.45
N ASN A 160 -2.37 2.62 -12.51
CA ASN A 160 -3.37 3.68 -12.46
C ASN A 160 -2.70 5.04 -12.17
N LYS A 161 -3.22 6.13 -12.75
CA LYS A 161 -2.52 7.42 -12.75
C LYS A 161 -3.18 8.53 -11.93
N TYR A 162 -4.48 8.44 -11.65
CA TYR A 162 -5.23 9.50 -11.01
C TYR A 162 -5.48 9.20 -9.53
N PRO A 163 -5.00 10.03 -8.59
CA PRO A 163 -5.25 9.80 -7.18
C PRO A 163 -6.74 9.91 -6.86
N ILE A 164 -7.23 9.03 -6.00
CA ILE A 164 -8.60 9.08 -5.49
C ILE A 164 -8.65 10.09 -4.35
N PRO A 165 -9.55 11.07 -4.37
CA PRO A 165 -9.66 12.05 -3.32
C PRO A 165 -10.17 11.45 -2.00
N ARG A 166 -9.85 12.11 -0.90
CA ARG A 166 -10.19 11.64 0.47
C ARG A 166 -11.66 11.30 0.66
N GLU A 167 -12.55 12.10 0.09
CA GLU A 167 -14.00 11.92 0.21
C GLU A 167 -14.44 10.57 -0.39
N ALA A 168 -13.77 10.12 -1.45
CA ALA A 168 -14.03 8.82 -2.04
C ALA A 168 -13.57 7.67 -1.12
N TYR A 169 -12.43 7.81 -0.44
CA TYR A 169 -11.99 6.84 0.56
C TYR A 169 -12.98 6.70 1.71
N GLU A 170 -13.39 7.82 2.30
CA GLU A 170 -14.36 7.84 3.39
C GLU A 170 -15.67 7.16 2.99
N PHE A 171 -16.08 7.36 1.73
CA PHE A 171 -17.26 6.71 1.18
C PHE A 171 -17.07 5.20 0.99
N VAL A 172 -15.91 4.76 0.46
CA VAL A 172 -15.58 3.32 0.31
C VAL A 172 -15.61 2.62 1.66
N LEU A 173 -14.97 3.20 2.66
CA LEU A 173 -14.97 2.64 4.02
C LEU A 173 -16.38 2.54 4.60
N GLY A 174 -17.21 3.57 4.37
CA GLY A 174 -18.63 3.54 4.77
C GLY A 174 -19.41 2.44 4.09
N ILE A 175 -19.17 2.20 2.80
CA ILE A 175 -19.80 1.10 2.06
C ILE A 175 -19.29 -0.25 2.53
N GLN A 176 -18.01 -0.43 2.75
CA GLN A 176 -17.45 -1.67 3.27
C GLN A 176 -18.06 -2.01 4.62
N HIS A 177 -18.12 -1.04 5.53
CA HIS A 177 -18.78 -1.23 6.83
C HIS A 177 -20.26 -1.63 6.68
N LYS A 178 -21.00 -0.95 5.81
CA LYS A 178 -22.39 -1.24 5.55
C LYS A 178 -22.59 -2.63 4.95
N ASN A 179 -21.76 -3.03 3.98
CA ASN A 179 -21.83 -4.35 3.36
C ASN A 179 -21.51 -5.48 4.34
N MET A 180 -20.57 -5.27 5.27
CA MET A 180 -20.29 -6.23 6.33
C MET A 180 -21.49 -6.43 7.28
N THR A 181 -22.30 -5.38 7.49
CA THR A 181 -23.44 -5.42 8.40
C THR A 181 -24.75 -5.80 7.73
N GLU A 182 -24.98 -5.43 6.47
CA GLU A 182 -26.26 -5.53 5.79
C GLU A 182 -26.31 -6.53 4.63
N LEU A 183 -25.19 -7.16 4.24
CA LEU A 183 -25.08 -8.15 3.15
C LEU A 183 -25.61 -7.65 1.79
N GLN A 184 -25.45 -6.38 1.47
CA GLN A 184 -25.94 -5.80 0.21
C GLN A 184 -24.86 -5.74 -0.87
N GLU A 185 -25.22 -6.08 -2.12
CA GLU A 185 -24.39 -5.87 -3.30
C GLU A 185 -24.58 -4.45 -3.85
N TYR A 186 -23.46 -3.75 -4.13
CA TYR A 186 -23.49 -2.42 -4.72
C TYR A 186 -22.66 -2.34 -5.98
N PRO A 187 -23.12 -1.63 -7.02
CA PRO A 187 -22.30 -0.56 -7.56
C PRO A 187 -22.78 0.79 -7.02
N ASN A 188 -21.91 1.56 -6.39
CA ASN A 188 -22.24 2.90 -5.90
C ASN A 188 -21.51 3.97 -6.69
N ARG A 189 -22.22 5.02 -7.08
CA ARG A 189 -21.64 6.17 -7.76
C ARG A 189 -21.48 7.31 -6.78
N VAL A 190 -20.24 7.81 -6.69
CA VAL A 190 -19.88 8.95 -5.85
C VAL A 190 -19.47 10.12 -6.73
N LEU A 191 -19.95 11.30 -6.40
CA LEU A 191 -19.47 12.52 -7.03
C LEU A 191 -18.20 12.97 -6.31
N VAL A 192 -17.08 12.92 -7.00
CA VAL A 192 -15.78 13.34 -6.47
C VAL A 192 -15.26 14.57 -7.22
N ASN A 193 -14.39 15.35 -6.57
CA ASN A 193 -13.69 16.45 -7.20
C ASN A 193 -12.25 15.99 -7.48
N ILE A 194 -11.90 15.88 -8.75
CA ILE A 194 -10.55 15.51 -9.20
C ILE A 194 -10.01 16.70 -10.01
N ASP A 195 -8.95 17.32 -9.52
CA ASP A 195 -8.30 18.48 -10.17
C ASP A 195 -9.25 19.64 -10.50
N GLY A 196 -10.26 19.86 -9.65
CA GLY A 196 -11.27 20.90 -9.83
C GLY A 196 -12.47 20.50 -10.70
N GLU A 197 -12.46 19.31 -11.28
CA GLU A 197 -13.58 18.77 -12.06
C GLU A 197 -14.42 17.77 -11.24
N LYS A 198 -15.74 17.96 -11.26
CA LYS A 198 -16.69 17.02 -10.63
C LYS A 198 -16.92 15.82 -11.54
N ARG A 199 -16.60 14.63 -11.07
CA ARG A 199 -16.79 13.35 -11.78
C ARG A 199 -17.53 12.35 -10.92
N TYR A 200 -18.35 11.50 -11.55
CA TYR A 200 -18.92 10.34 -10.89
C TYR A 200 -17.93 9.18 -11.01
N VAL A 201 -17.62 8.57 -9.88
CA VAL A 201 -16.80 7.36 -9.76
C VAL A 201 -17.68 6.24 -9.23
N THR A 202 -17.66 5.09 -9.88
CA THR A 202 -18.28 3.86 -9.36
C THR A 202 -17.28 3.14 -8.48
N ILE A 203 -17.70 2.79 -7.28
CA ILE A 203 -16.85 2.12 -6.31
C ILE A 203 -17.48 0.78 -5.96
N THR A 204 -16.73 -0.28 -6.16
CA THR A 204 -17.12 -1.64 -5.78
C THR A 204 -16.29 -2.04 -4.55
N PRO A 205 -16.93 -2.28 -3.41
CA PRO A 205 -16.22 -2.70 -2.20
C PRO A 205 -15.54 -4.06 -2.41
N LYS A 206 -14.43 -4.26 -1.73
CA LYS A 206 -13.74 -5.54 -1.67
C LYS A 206 -14.68 -6.58 -1.03
N LYS A 207 -14.89 -7.73 -1.66
CA LYS A 207 -15.56 -8.85 -1.00
C LYS A 207 -14.69 -9.30 0.15
N GLY A 208 -15.25 -9.32 1.35
CA GLY A 208 -14.56 -9.94 2.48
C GLY A 208 -14.20 -11.39 2.11
N ASP A 209 -12.96 -11.77 2.39
CA ASP A 209 -12.56 -13.17 2.28
C ASP A 209 -13.54 -13.98 3.13
N LYS A 210 -14.26 -14.86 2.49
CA LYS A 210 -15.03 -15.86 3.26
C LYS A 210 -13.95 -16.73 3.91
N GLU A 211 -13.81 -16.61 5.22
CA GLU A 211 -13.07 -17.58 5.99
C GLU A 211 -13.59 -18.98 5.61
N ASN A 212 -12.73 -19.77 4.99
CA ASN A 212 -12.93 -21.19 4.78
C ASN A 212 -12.37 -21.97 5.98
#